data_4ec87560ee97aff8852573b6140ffdda
#
_entry.id   4ec87560ee97aff8852573b6140ffdda
#
_cell.length_a   1.000
_cell.length_b   1.000
_cell.length_c   1.000
_cell.angle_alpha   90.00
_cell.angle_beta   90.00
_cell.angle_gamma   90.00
#
_symmetry.space_group_name_H-M   'P 1'
#
loop_
_entity.id
_entity.type
_entity.pdbx_description
1 polymer ?
#
loop_
_entity_poly.entity_id
_entity_poly.type
_entity_poly.pdbx_seq_one_letter_code
_entity_poly.pdbx_strand_id
1 'polypeptide(L)'
;MFDTENIRLGIAPIAWTNDDMPELGGCNTFEQCISEMALAGFTGTEVGNKYPRDTKVLKKALELRQMEIASAWFSTFLTTRPYEDTKQTFIKHRDFLHEMGAKVIVVSEQGHSIQKKEVPLFDDKPVFTEEEWVKLAEGLNKLGSLAQEKGMEIVFHHHMGTGVQTSEEVDKLMSLTDPERVQLLYDSGHLYFSDDEAFSILENHMDRIAHVHLKDVRDDVAAIVREEKIDFMEAVRLGAFTVPGDGTIDFAPVFRKLSEADYKGWLLVEAEQDPGKADPLEYALMARQYIKDIAGV
;
A
#
# COMPACT_ATOMS: atom_id res chain seq x y z
N MET A 1 -14.16 -6.21 -18.70
CA MET A 1 -12.93 -5.53 -19.20
C MET A 1 -12.95 -4.12 -18.65
N PHE A 2 -11.86 -3.66 -18.12
CA PHE A 2 -11.77 -2.29 -17.61
C PHE A 2 -12.02 -1.24 -18.71
N ASP A 3 -12.60 -0.11 -18.34
CA ASP A 3 -12.46 1.10 -19.12
C ASP A 3 -11.03 1.64 -18.91
N THR A 4 -10.19 1.44 -19.92
CA THR A 4 -8.76 1.78 -19.85
C THR A 4 -8.49 3.27 -19.68
N GLU A 5 -9.48 4.15 -19.93
CA GLU A 5 -9.34 5.59 -19.71
C GLU A 5 -9.41 5.95 -18.22
N ASN A 6 -10.03 5.11 -17.40
CA ASN A 6 -10.26 5.35 -15.98
C ASN A 6 -9.25 4.63 -15.06
N ILE A 7 -8.49 3.67 -15.59
CA ILE A 7 -7.50 2.89 -14.84
C ILE A 7 -6.09 3.40 -15.13
N ARG A 8 -5.34 3.63 -14.07
CA ARG A 8 -3.93 4.03 -14.15
C ARG A 8 -3.07 2.98 -13.47
N LEU A 9 -1.93 2.65 -14.07
CA LEU A 9 -1.00 1.67 -13.52
C LEU A 9 0.19 2.36 -12.88
N GLY A 10 0.41 2.04 -11.62
CA GLY A 10 1.55 2.51 -10.83
C GLY A 10 2.35 1.38 -10.23
N ILE A 11 3.53 1.72 -9.69
CA ILE A 11 4.37 0.80 -8.94
C ILE A 11 5.07 1.53 -7.81
N ALA A 12 5.10 0.91 -6.62
CA ALA A 12 5.77 1.47 -5.45
C ALA A 12 7.29 1.30 -5.52
N PRO A 13 8.07 2.24 -4.97
CA PRO A 13 9.52 2.18 -5.00
C PRO A 13 10.13 1.10 -4.08
N ILE A 14 9.32 0.46 -3.24
CA ILE A 14 9.80 -0.44 -2.20
C ILE A 14 10.52 -1.68 -2.74
N ALA A 15 10.26 -2.08 -3.98
CA ALA A 15 11.00 -3.14 -4.66
C ALA A 15 12.44 -2.73 -5.04
N TRP A 16 12.71 -1.43 -5.22
CA TRP A 16 14.05 -0.89 -5.50
C TRP A 16 14.80 -0.49 -4.25
N THR A 17 14.08 0.08 -3.28
CA THR A 17 14.65 0.63 -2.04
C THR A 17 13.66 0.42 -0.90
N ASN A 18 14.04 -0.41 0.06
CA ASN A 18 13.17 -0.64 1.20
C ASN A 18 13.36 0.47 2.24
N ASP A 19 12.28 1.19 2.56
CA ASP A 19 12.30 2.32 3.49
C ASP A 19 12.48 1.86 4.95
N ASP A 20 12.11 0.62 5.27
CA ASP A 20 12.22 0.01 6.58
C ASP A 20 13.53 -0.76 6.77
N MET A 21 14.13 -1.22 5.67
CA MET A 21 15.43 -1.90 5.61
C MET A 21 16.35 -1.18 4.62
N PRO A 22 16.97 -0.05 5.02
CA PRO A 22 17.76 0.80 4.11
C PRO A 22 18.97 0.10 3.47
N GLU A 23 19.41 -1.02 4.03
CA GLU A 23 20.44 -1.87 3.44
C GLU A 23 19.97 -2.58 2.17
N LEU A 24 18.67 -2.82 2.02
CA LEU A 24 18.09 -3.40 0.81
C LEU A 24 17.90 -2.32 -0.25
N GLY A 25 18.68 -2.43 -1.31
CA GLY A 25 18.66 -1.46 -2.42
C GLY A 25 19.26 -0.10 -2.09
N GLY A 26 20.10 -0.01 -1.06
CA GLY A 26 20.74 1.25 -0.65
C GLY A 26 21.53 1.96 -1.75
N CYS A 27 22.05 1.22 -2.74
CA CYS A 27 22.77 1.75 -3.90
C CYS A 27 21.85 2.29 -5.02
N ASN A 28 20.57 1.88 -5.08
CA ASN A 28 19.66 2.35 -6.11
C ASN A 28 19.30 3.83 -5.88
N THR A 29 19.44 4.64 -6.90
CA THR A 29 19.12 6.08 -6.84
C THR A 29 17.65 6.31 -7.15
N PHE A 30 17.13 7.47 -6.74
CA PHE A 30 15.80 7.92 -7.12
C PHE A 30 15.59 7.92 -8.64
N GLU A 31 16.55 8.47 -9.38
CA GLU A 31 16.49 8.57 -10.85
C GLU A 31 16.47 7.20 -11.52
N GLN A 32 17.20 6.23 -10.98
CA GLN A 32 17.15 4.84 -11.43
C GLN A 32 15.76 4.26 -11.22
N CYS A 33 15.23 4.34 -9.99
CA CYS A 33 13.91 3.80 -9.66
C CYS A 33 12.83 4.29 -10.63
N ILE A 34 12.68 5.62 -10.78
CA ILE A 34 11.63 6.18 -11.65
C ILE A 34 11.88 5.95 -13.14
N SER A 35 13.15 5.76 -13.56
CA SER A 35 13.45 5.41 -14.95
C SER A 35 13.09 3.98 -15.28
N GLU A 36 13.38 3.05 -14.39
CA GLU A 36 13.05 1.63 -14.55
C GLU A 36 11.54 1.40 -14.47
N MET A 37 10.82 2.09 -13.56
CA MET A 37 9.36 2.08 -13.50
C MET A 37 8.73 2.52 -14.82
N ALA A 38 9.21 3.63 -15.39
CA ALA A 38 8.74 4.13 -16.69
C ALA A 38 9.08 3.18 -17.84
N LEU A 39 10.29 2.58 -17.85
CA LEU A 39 10.70 1.56 -18.83
C LEU A 39 9.81 0.31 -18.76
N ALA A 40 9.38 -0.08 -17.57
CA ALA A 40 8.44 -1.19 -17.39
C ALA A 40 7.01 -0.84 -17.83
N GLY A 41 6.71 0.43 -18.15
CA GLY A 41 5.41 0.86 -18.66
C GLY A 41 4.43 1.31 -17.58
N PHE A 42 4.91 1.66 -16.39
CA PHE A 42 4.10 2.28 -15.35
C PHE A 42 4.09 3.82 -15.51
N THR A 43 2.95 4.42 -15.18
CA THR A 43 2.74 5.86 -15.31
C THR A 43 2.63 6.57 -13.96
N GLY A 44 2.62 5.83 -12.86
CA GLY A 44 2.54 6.36 -11.51
C GLY A 44 3.45 5.67 -10.52
N THR A 45 3.73 6.37 -9.42
CA THR A 45 4.51 5.83 -8.32
C THR A 45 4.06 6.42 -6.99
N GLU A 46 4.35 5.75 -5.88
CA GLU A 46 4.29 6.32 -4.54
C GLU A 46 5.59 7.02 -4.17
N VAL A 47 5.50 7.95 -3.22
CA VAL A 47 6.69 8.70 -2.79
C VAL A 47 7.48 7.89 -1.76
N GLY A 48 8.65 7.42 -2.15
CA GLY A 48 9.61 6.77 -1.25
C GLY A 48 10.56 7.75 -0.53
N ASN A 49 11.35 7.23 0.39
CA ASN A 49 12.28 8.02 1.20
C ASN A 49 13.38 8.71 0.39
N LYS A 50 13.80 8.12 -0.74
CA LYS A 50 14.83 8.71 -1.63
C LYS A 50 14.30 9.81 -2.55
N TYR A 51 12.98 10.02 -2.59
CA TYR A 51 12.40 11.02 -3.47
C TYR A 51 12.67 12.44 -2.98
N PRO A 52 13.03 13.38 -3.87
CA PRO A 52 13.18 14.79 -3.53
C PRO A 52 11.92 15.34 -2.86
N ARG A 53 12.08 16.12 -1.79
CA ARG A 53 10.97 16.81 -1.13
C ARG A 53 10.72 18.21 -1.70
N ASP A 54 11.61 18.72 -2.55
CA ASP A 54 11.34 19.88 -3.38
C ASP A 54 10.41 19.48 -4.53
N THR A 55 9.19 20.00 -4.48
CA THR A 55 8.11 19.65 -5.44
C THR A 55 8.46 20.01 -6.88
N LYS A 56 9.22 21.06 -7.10
CA LYS A 56 9.66 21.47 -8.46
C LYS A 56 10.67 20.48 -9.03
N VAL A 57 11.61 20.03 -8.20
CA VAL A 57 12.61 19.03 -8.61
C VAL A 57 11.92 17.71 -8.90
N LEU A 58 11.02 17.27 -7.99
CA LEU A 58 10.31 16.01 -8.14
C LEU A 58 9.39 16.02 -9.37
N LYS A 59 8.57 17.07 -9.56
CA LYS A 59 7.72 17.21 -10.75
C LYS A 59 8.51 17.10 -12.04
N LYS A 60 9.59 17.88 -12.17
CA LYS A 60 10.42 17.86 -13.36
C LYS A 60 10.98 16.48 -13.66
N ALA A 61 11.43 15.75 -12.63
CA ALA A 61 11.99 14.40 -12.81
C ALA A 61 10.93 13.40 -13.29
N LEU A 62 9.71 13.48 -12.76
CA LEU A 62 8.59 12.63 -13.14
C LEU A 62 8.04 12.99 -14.53
N GLU A 63 7.85 14.26 -14.84
CA GLU A 63 7.38 14.75 -16.15
C GLU A 63 8.26 14.27 -17.30
N LEU A 64 9.59 14.29 -17.11
CA LEU A 64 10.54 13.76 -18.11
C LEU A 64 10.33 12.27 -18.43
N ARG A 65 9.65 11.54 -17.57
CA ARG A 65 9.35 10.10 -17.68
C ARG A 65 7.88 9.80 -17.88
N GLN A 66 7.05 10.85 -18.04
CA GLN A 66 5.59 10.75 -18.17
C GLN A 66 4.98 10.00 -16.98
N MET A 67 5.49 10.27 -15.77
CA MET A 67 5.02 9.69 -14.51
C MET A 67 4.37 10.73 -13.62
N GLU A 68 3.48 10.26 -12.74
CA GLU A 68 2.77 11.06 -11.74
C GLU A 68 2.95 10.44 -10.33
N ILE A 69 2.67 11.23 -9.30
CA ILE A 69 2.50 10.71 -7.94
C ILE A 69 1.08 10.19 -7.77
N ALA A 70 0.95 8.89 -7.51
CA ALA A 70 -0.33 8.25 -7.19
C ALA A 70 -0.76 8.56 -5.76
N SER A 71 0.16 8.41 -4.81
CA SER A 71 -0.08 8.49 -3.36
C SER A 71 1.26 8.54 -2.61
N ALA A 72 1.18 8.54 -1.27
CA ALA A 72 2.29 8.24 -0.39
C ALA A 72 1.79 7.75 0.97
N TRP A 73 2.58 6.91 1.60
CA TRP A 73 2.37 6.39 2.93
C TRP A 73 2.47 7.49 4.00
N PHE A 74 1.50 7.45 4.93
CA PHE A 74 1.50 8.27 6.14
C PHE A 74 1.20 7.40 7.37
N SER A 75 2.17 7.28 8.27
CA SER A 75 2.00 6.59 9.56
C SER A 75 1.17 7.43 10.53
N THR A 76 0.06 6.88 11.01
CA THR A 76 -0.68 7.44 12.13
C THR A 76 -0.30 6.74 13.44
N PHE A 77 -0.52 7.41 14.56
CA PHE A 77 -0.31 6.91 15.91
C PHE A 77 -1.50 7.30 16.80
N LEU A 78 -2.70 7.20 16.25
CA LEU A 78 -3.94 7.69 16.87
C LEU A 78 -4.31 6.92 18.14
N THR A 79 -3.92 5.64 18.22
CA THR A 79 -4.16 4.80 19.39
C THR A 79 -3.22 5.14 20.55
N THR A 80 -2.01 5.64 20.27
CA THR A 80 -0.93 5.79 21.26
C THR A 80 -0.49 7.24 21.53
N ARG A 81 -0.87 8.18 20.65
CA ARG A 81 -0.46 9.61 20.76
C ARG A 81 -1.66 10.54 20.66
N PRO A 82 -1.55 11.78 21.16
CA PRO A 82 -2.59 12.78 20.95
C PRO A 82 -2.85 13.05 19.47
N TYR A 83 -4.11 13.21 19.11
CA TYR A 83 -4.51 13.52 17.74
C TYR A 83 -3.80 14.73 17.12
N GLU A 84 -3.56 15.77 17.91
CA GLU A 84 -2.93 17.02 17.43
C GLU A 84 -1.50 16.79 16.91
N ASP A 85 -0.75 15.82 17.44
CA ASP A 85 0.58 15.47 16.95
C ASP A 85 0.51 14.88 15.53
N THR A 86 -0.43 13.98 15.32
CA THR A 86 -0.70 13.37 14.00
C THR A 86 -1.21 14.42 13.01
N LYS A 87 -2.15 15.27 13.42
CA LYS A 87 -2.74 16.31 12.58
C LYS A 87 -1.71 17.28 12.00
N GLN A 88 -0.75 17.76 12.81
CA GLN A 88 0.25 18.71 12.32
C GLN A 88 1.15 18.13 11.25
N THR A 89 1.54 16.88 11.39
CA THR A 89 2.36 16.17 10.39
C THR A 89 1.55 15.77 9.17
N PHE A 90 0.29 15.37 9.36
CA PHE A 90 -0.64 15.05 8.28
C PHE A 90 -0.90 16.25 7.36
N ILE A 91 -1.14 17.45 7.89
CA ILE A 91 -1.38 18.64 7.08
C ILE A 91 -0.19 18.92 6.16
N LYS A 92 1.04 18.79 6.65
CA LYS A 92 2.26 19.00 5.83
C LYS A 92 2.37 17.96 4.72
N HIS A 93 2.07 16.69 5.04
CA HIS A 93 2.09 15.58 4.10
C HIS A 93 0.99 15.74 3.03
N ARG A 94 -0.25 16.05 3.44
CA ARG A 94 -1.36 16.37 2.56
C ARG A 94 -1.03 17.50 1.58
N ASP A 95 -0.51 18.60 2.09
CA ASP A 95 -0.21 19.79 1.28
C ASP A 95 0.90 19.51 0.26
N PHE A 96 1.91 18.71 0.62
CA PHE A 96 2.92 18.22 -0.31
C PHE A 96 2.30 17.35 -1.41
N LEU A 97 1.48 16.36 -1.06
CA LEU A 97 0.82 15.49 -2.05
C LEU A 97 -0.15 16.26 -2.94
N HIS A 98 -0.91 17.20 -2.36
CA HIS A 98 -1.79 18.08 -3.13
C HIS A 98 -1.01 18.90 -4.16
N GLU A 99 0.13 19.46 -3.78
CA GLU A 99 1.01 20.17 -4.70
C GLU A 99 1.55 19.24 -5.80
N MET A 100 1.82 17.97 -5.48
CA MET A 100 2.25 16.98 -6.47
C MET A 100 1.11 16.48 -7.37
N GLY A 101 -0.15 16.87 -7.11
CA GLY A 101 -1.31 16.49 -7.92
C GLY A 101 -1.98 15.19 -7.50
N ALA A 102 -1.48 14.50 -6.47
CA ALA A 102 -2.09 13.29 -5.94
C ALA A 102 -3.49 13.58 -5.35
N LYS A 103 -4.38 12.60 -5.42
CA LYS A 103 -5.73 12.68 -4.88
C LYS A 103 -5.95 11.79 -3.68
N VAL A 104 -5.06 10.85 -3.46
CA VAL A 104 -5.14 9.83 -2.42
C VAL A 104 -3.98 9.99 -1.45
N ILE A 105 -4.25 9.82 -0.16
CA ILE A 105 -3.27 9.75 0.93
C ILE A 105 -3.42 8.38 1.58
N VAL A 106 -2.40 7.55 1.50
CA VAL A 106 -2.37 6.24 2.16
C VAL A 106 -2.07 6.44 3.65
N VAL A 107 -2.98 6.01 4.53
CA VAL A 107 -2.80 6.10 5.98
C VAL A 107 -2.82 4.72 6.61
N SER A 108 -1.91 4.45 7.54
CA SER A 108 -1.87 3.21 8.31
C SER A 108 -1.58 3.50 9.78
N GLU A 109 -2.27 2.80 10.69
CA GLU A 109 -2.08 2.97 12.14
C GLU A 109 -0.88 2.15 12.62
N GLN A 110 0.14 2.83 13.10
CA GLN A 110 1.40 2.26 13.55
C GLN A 110 1.55 2.22 15.08
N GLY A 111 0.51 2.62 15.81
CA GLY A 111 0.46 2.42 17.26
C GLY A 111 0.54 0.93 17.60
N HIS A 112 1.49 0.57 18.47
CA HIS A 112 1.79 -0.82 18.85
C HIS A 112 2.36 -1.73 17.74
N SER A 113 2.61 -1.24 16.52
CA SER A 113 3.16 -2.05 15.42
C SER A 113 4.37 -2.88 15.85
N ILE A 114 4.42 -4.12 15.38
CA ILE A 114 5.53 -5.06 15.58
C ILE A 114 6.39 -5.24 14.32
N GLN A 115 6.10 -4.51 13.24
CA GLN A 115 6.80 -4.67 11.96
C GLN A 115 8.34 -4.63 12.06
N LYS A 116 8.86 -3.82 13.00
CA LYS A 116 10.31 -3.66 13.24
C LYS A 116 10.80 -4.37 14.49
N LYS A 117 10.04 -5.32 15.01
CA LYS A 117 10.41 -6.09 16.20
C LYS A 117 10.74 -7.52 15.79
N GLU A 118 11.78 -8.08 16.40
CA GLU A 118 12.16 -9.49 16.26
C GLU A 118 11.24 -10.38 17.11
N VAL A 119 9.97 -10.46 16.73
CA VAL A 119 8.93 -11.26 17.42
C VAL A 119 8.06 -11.99 16.39
N PRO A 120 7.46 -13.13 16.75
CA PRO A 120 6.60 -13.88 15.85
C PRO A 120 5.48 -13.03 15.26
N LEU A 121 5.45 -12.93 13.92
CA LEU A 121 4.55 -12.01 13.18
C LEU A 121 3.06 -12.28 13.49
N PHE A 122 2.68 -13.55 13.59
CA PHE A 122 1.28 -13.94 13.78
C PHE A 122 0.88 -14.03 15.25
N ASP A 123 1.79 -14.55 16.11
CA ASP A 123 1.48 -14.80 17.52
C ASP A 123 1.47 -13.52 18.37
N ASP A 124 2.33 -12.56 18.04
CA ASP A 124 2.52 -11.33 18.81
C ASP A 124 1.87 -10.08 18.17
N LYS A 125 0.98 -10.29 17.20
CA LYS A 125 0.21 -9.23 16.55
C LYS A 125 -0.52 -8.36 17.59
N PRO A 126 -0.50 -7.01 17.46
CA PRO A 126 -1.25 -6.13 18.36
C PRO A 126 -2.76 -6.38 18.27
N VAL A 127 -3.42 -6.30 19.42
CA VAL A 127 -4.89 -6.33 19.51
C VAL A 127 -5.35 -5.06 20.20
N PHE A 128 -6.18 -4.28 19.51
CA PHE A 128 -6.70 -3.02 20.05
C PHE A 128 -7.82 -3.24 21.05
N THR A 129 -7.78 -2.47 22.13
CA THR A 129 -8.90 -2.32 23.07
C THR A 129 -10.05 -1.54 22.40
N GLU A 130 -11.27 -1.63 22.96
CA GLU A 130 -12.40 -0.84 22.45
C GLU A 130 -12.14 0.67 22.49
N GLU A 131 -11.40 1.17 23.49
CA GLU A 131 -11.01 2.57 23.56
C GLU A 131 -10.07 2.97 22.41
N GLU A 132 -9.13 2.11 22.04
CA GLU A 132 -8.22 2.33 20.91
C GLU A 132 -8.94 2.30 19.58
N TRP A 133 -9.90 1.40 19.39
CA TRP A 133 -10.78 1.38 18.21
C TRP A 133 -11.56 2.69 18.05
N VAL A 134 -12.13 3.21 19.14
CA VAL A 134 -12.82 4.51 19.11
C VAL A 134 -11.88 5.65 18.76
N LYS A 135 -10.69 5.70 19.37
CA LYS A 135 -9.68 6.73 19.07
C LYS A 135 -9.24 6.68 17.61
N LEU A 136 -9.02 5.47 17.08
CA LEU A 136 -8.62 5.28 15.70
C LEU A 136 -9.71 5.78 14.75
N ALA A 137 -10.95 5.33 14.92
CA ALA A 137 -12.06 5.71 14.05
C ALA A 137 -12.35 7.21 14.07
N GLU A 138 -12.41 7.82 15.26
CA GLU A 138 -12.59 9.28 15.39
C GLU A 138 -11.44 10.07 14.78
N GLY A 139 -10.21 9.61 15.00
CA GLY A 139 -9.01 10.24 14.45
C GLY A 139 -8.99 10.19 12.93
N LEU A 140 -9.27 9.03 12.33
CA LEU A 140 -9.34 8.85 10.89
C LEU A 140 -10.45 9.71 10.27
N ASN A 141 -11.65 9.76 10.85
CA ASN A 141 -12.73 10.63 10.38
C ASN A 141 -12.31 12.11 10.34
N LYS A 142 -11.56 12.56 11.34
CA LYS A 142 -11.01 13.94 11.38
C LYS A 142 -9.94 14.15 10.31
N LEU A 143 -9.04 13.18 10.07
CA LEU A 143 -8.04 13.24 9.01
C LEU A 143 -8.69 13.24 7.63
N GLY A 144 -9.73 12.42 7.42
CA GLY A 144 -10.51 12.41 6.19
C GLY A 144 -11.14 13.78 5.88
N SER A 145 -11.72 14.43 6.91
CA SER A 145 -12.24 15.79 6.75
C SER A 145 -11.16 16.80 6.34
N LEU A 146 -9.94 16.67 6.91
CA LEU A 146 -8.81 17.52 6.52
C LEU A 146 -8.35 17.24 5.07
N ALA A 147 -8.37 15.99 4.62
CA ALA A 147 -8.04 15.65 3.24
C ALA A 147 -9.03 16.29 2.25
N GLN A 148 -10.33 16.22 2.57
CA GLN A 148 -11.40 16.79 1.76
C GLN A 148 -11.31 18.31 1.58
N GLU A 149 -10.73 19.06 2.53
CA GLU A 149 -10.45 20.50 2.37
C GLU A 149 -9.60 20.80 1.13
N LYS A 150 -8.85 19.82 0.64
CA LYS A 150 -7.99 19.91 -0.56
C LYS A 150 -8.51 19.09 -1.73
N GLY A 151 -9.73 18.55 -1.65
CA GLY A 151 -10.26 17.64 -2.66
C GLY A 151 -9.46 16.35 -2.79
N MET A 152 -8.97 15.85 -1.65
CA MET A 152 -8.24 14.59 -1.51
C MET A 152 -9.01 13.64 -0.61
N GLU A 153 -8.64 12.35 -0.67
CA GLU A 153 -9.21 11.28 0.16
C GLU A 153 -8.11 10.61 0.97
N ILE A 154 -8.43 10.13 2.16
CA ILE A 154 -7.59 9.15 2.84
C ILE A 154 -8.08 7.75 2.51
N VAL A 155 -7.14 6.84 2.31
CA VAL A 155 -7.39 5.40 2.19
C VAL A 155 -6.65 4.69 3.31
N PHE A 156 -7.37 3.92 4.12
CA PHE A 156 -6.75 3.17 5.20
C PHE A 156 -6.09 1.92 4.64
N HIS A 157 -4.80 1.76 4.94
CA HIS A 157 -4.01 0.58 4.61
C HIS A 157 -3.88 -0.31 5.84
N HIS A 158 -4.61 -1.44 5.83
CA HIS A 158 -4.38 -2.55 6.76
C HIS A 158 -2.99 -3.16 6.46
N HIS A 159 -2.30 -3.66 7.48
CA HIS A 159 -0.94 -4.12 7.25
C HIS A 159 -0.54 -5.21 8.25
N MET A 160 0.28 -6.16 7.79
CA MET A 160 0.86 -7.17 8.66
C MET A 160 1.62 -6.54 9.83
N GLY A 161 1.48 -7.13 11.02
CA GLY A 161 2.14 -6.66 12.24
C GLY A 161 1.55 -5.40 12.86
N THR A 162 0.35 -4.98 12.44
CA THR A 162 -0.39 -3.84 13.03
C THR A 162 -1.66 -4.30 13.73
N GLY A 163 -2.36 -3.39 14.39
CA GLY A 163 -3.63 -3.69 15.06
C GLY A 163 -4.83 -3.79 14.11
N VAL A 164 -4.66 -3.45 12.82
CA VAL A 164 -5.63 -3.70 11.76
C VAL A 164 -4.93 -4.52 10.68
N GLN A 165 -5.01 -5.83 10.78
CA GLN A 165 -4.31 -6.78 9.94
C GLN A 165 -5.26 -7.76 9.27
N THR A 166 -6.21 -8.35 10.03
CA THR A 166 -7.11 -9.39 9.56
C THR A 166 -8.36 -8.81 8.88
N SER A 167 -9.04 -9.64 8.09
CA SER A 167 -10.32 -9.28 7.45
C SER A 167 -11.36 -8.83 8.46
N GLU A 168 -11.48 -9.52 9.61
CA GLU A 168 -12.40 -9.14 10.69
C GLU A 168 -12.08 -7.74 11.25
N GLU A 169 -10.79 -7.39 11.36
CA GLU A 169 -10.36 -6.08 11.84
C GLU A 169 -10.61 -4.98 10.80
N VAL A 170 -10.48 -5.30 9.52
CA VAL A 170 -10.87 -4.39 8.42
C VAL A 170 -12.38 -4.15 8.45
N ASP A 171 -13.20 -5.20 8.55
CA ASP A 171 -14.65 -5.11 8.66
C ASP A 171 -15.05 -4.23 9.86
N LYS A 172 -14.42 -4.46 11.02
CA LYS A 172 -14.64 -3.65 12.22
C LYS A 172 -14.30 -2.18 11.99
N LEU A 173 -13.13 -1.88 11.41
CA LEU A 173 -12.72 -0.49 11.13
C LEU A 173 -13.70 0.19 10.17
N MET A 174 -14.08 -0.49 9.09
CA MET A 174 -15.03 0.06 8.11
C MET A 174 -16.39 0.33 8.73
N SER A 175 -16.84 -0.49 9.66
CA SER A 175 -18.10 -0.30 10.41
C SER A 175 -18.06 0.90 11.37
N LEU A 176 -16.89 1.25 11.90
CA LEU A 176 -16.70 2.32 12.88
C LEU A 176 -16.41 3.68 12.23
N THR A 177 -16.01 3.71 10.97
CA THR A 177 -15.59 4.93 10.26
C THR A 177 -16.68 5.45 9.33
N ASP A 178 -16.72 6.77 9.16
CA ASP A 178 -17.61 7.47 8.24
C ASP A 178 -17.24 7.14 6.78
N PRO A 179 -18.15 6.52 6.00
CA PRO A 179 -17.87 6.14 4.61
C PRO A 179 -17.62 7.33 3.67
N GLU A 180 -18.06 8.53 4.03
CA GLU A 180 -17.76 9.73 3.24
C GLU A 180 -16.35 10.29 3.51
N ARG A 181 -15.67 9.81 4.57
CA ARG A 181 -14.40 10.41 5.03
C ARG A 181 -13.21 9.46 4.98
N VAL A 182 -13.44 8.17 5.21
CA VAL A 182 -12.38 7.17 5.28
C VAL A 182 -12.66 6.11 4.22
N GLN A 183 -11.81 6.02 3.24
CA GLN A 183 -11.85 4.98 2.24
C GLN A 183 -10.90 3.84 2.59
N LEU A 184 -10.96 2.75 1.86
CA LEU A 184 -10.12 1.57 2.06
C LEU A 184 -9.09 1.47 0.92
N LEU A 185 -7.85 1.21 1.28
CA LEU A 185 -6.87 0.66 0.37
C LEU A 185 -6.99 -0.86 0.42
N TYR A 186 -7.27 -1.47 -0.72
CA TYR A 186 -7.25 -2.92 -0.87
C TYR A 186 -5.83 -3.37 -1.21
N ASP A 187 -5.17 -4.07 -0.29
CA ASP A 187 -3.89 -4.73 -0.53
C ASP A 187 -4.12 -6.24 -0.55
N SER A 188 -3.98 -6.84 -1.73
CA SER A 188 -4.22 -8.26 -1.92
C SER A 188 -3.25 -9.15 -1.14
N GLY A 189 -1.97 -8.77 -1.05
CA GLY A 189 -0.94 -9.59 -0.42
C GLY A 189 -1.03 -9.58 1.09
N HIS A 190 -1.23 -8.42 1.72
CA HIS A 190 -1.35 -8.36 3.18
C HIS A 190 -2.57 -9.11 3.70
N LEU A 191 -3.72 -9.03 3.02
CA LEU A 191 -4.91 -9.80 3.39
C LEU A 191 -4.69 -11.29 3.18
N TYR A 192 -4.19 -11.68 2.01
CA TYR A 192 -3.92 -13.08 1.71
C TYR A 192 -2.93 -13.70 2.72
N PHE A 193 -1.85 -12.99 3.01
CA PHE A 193 -0.85 -13.43 3.98
C PHE A 193 -1.39 -13.47 5.42
N SER A 194 -2.36 -12.63 5.74
CA SER A 194 -2.97 -12.59 7.08
C SER A 194 -3.87 -13.80 7.35
N ASP A 195 -4.94 -13.95 6.58
CA ASP A 195 -6.02 -14.91 6.85
C ASP A 195 -6.67 -15.52 5.59
N ASP A 196 -6.09 -15.29 4.42
CA ASP A 196 -6.56 -15.79 3.11
C ASP A 196 -7.97 -15.29 2.71
N GLU A 197 -8.44 -14.21 3.31
CA GLU A 197 -9.79 -13.65 3.07
C GLU A 197 -9.76 -12.39 2.20
N ALA A 198 -8.70 -12.19 1.41
CA ALA A 198 -8.53 -11.00 0.58
C ALA A 198 -9.72 -10.74 -0.35
N PHE A 199 -10.28 -11.79 -0.94
CA PHE A 199 -11.38 -11.64 -1.87
C PHE A 199 -12.70 -11.25 -1.16
N SER A 200 -12.94 -11.73 0.05
CA SER A 200 -14.13 -11.38 0.84
C SER A 200 -14.15 -9.88 1.18
N ILE A 201 -13.00 -9.30 1.52
CA ILE A 201 -12.88 -7.85 1.76
C ILE A 201 -13.18 -7.05 0.49
N LEU A 202 -12.68 -7.51 -0.66
CA LEU A 202 -13.00 -6.88 -1.94
C LEU A 202 -14.51 -6.92 -2.24
N GLU A 203 -15.19 -8.02 -1.93
CA GLU A 203 -16.63 -8.14 -2.13
C GLU A 203 -17.44 -7.27 -1.16
N ASN A 204 -17.06 -7.27 0.12
CA ASN A 204 -17.81 -6.62 1.18
C ASN A 204 -17.68 -5.08 1.17
N HIS A 205 -16.53 -4.57 0.71
CA HIS A 205 -16.17 -3.15 0.81
C HIS A 205 -15.87 -2.49 -0.53
N MET A 206 -16.36 -3.04 -1.64
CA MET A 206 -16.07 -2.50 -2.98
C MET A 206 -16.43 -1.01 -3.12
N ASP A 207 -17.49 -0.58 -2.46
CA ASP A 207 -17.95 0.82 -2.42
C ASP A 207 -17.04 1.77 -1.61
N ARG A 208 -16.12 1.20 -0.81
CA ARG A 208 -15.14 1.93 0.00
C ARG A 208 -13.73 1.87 -0.58
N ILE A 209 -13.47 1.04 -1.59
CA ILE A 209 -12.14 0.87 -2.16
C ILE A 209 -11.84 2.02 -3.13
N ALA A 210 -10.89 2.88 -2.76
CA ALA A 210 -10.45 4.02 -3.55
C ALA A 210 -8.97 3.92 -4.00
N HIS A 211 -8.24 2.92 -3.54
CA HIS A 211 -6.87 2.62 -3.95
C HIS A 211 -6.59 1.12 -3.87
N VAL A 212 -5.76 0.62 -4.76
CA VAL A 212 -5.47 -0.82 -4.83
C VAL A 212 -3.97 -1.04 -4.89
N HIS A 213 -3.45 -1.84 -3.96
CA HIS A 213 -2.13 -2.45 -4.04
C HIS A 213 -2.25 -3.88 -4.56
N LEU A 214 -1.61 -4.13 -5.68
CA LEU A 214 -1.47 -5.45 -6.27
C LEU A 214 -0.16 -6.06 -5.76
N LYS A 215 -0.26 -6.80 -4.69
CA LYS A 215 0.83 -7.52 -4.03
C LYS A 215 0.54 -9.02 -4.07
N ASP A 216 1.51 -9.81 -4.46
CA ASP A 216 1.41 -11.27 -4.49
C ASP A 216 2.20 -11.89 -3.33
N VAL A 217 1.92 -13.15 -3.03
CA VAL A 217 2.52 -13.90 -1.92
C VAL A 217 3.00 -15.25 -2.41
N ARG A 218 4.16 -15.70 -1.91
CA ARG A 218 4.65 -17.07 -2.13
C ARG A 218 4.25 -17.96 -0.96
N ASP A 219 3.34 -18.88 -1.20
CA ASP A 219 2.76 -19.77 -0.17
C ASP A 219 3.77 -20.62 0.56
N ASP A 220 4.78 -21.11 -0.15
CA ASP A 220 5.85 -21.90 0.45
C ASP A 220 6.64 -21.11 1.49
N VAL A 221 6.94 -19.84 1.21
CA VAL A 221 7.59 -18.92 2.17
C VAL A 221 6.61 -18.53 3.28
N ALA A 222 5.35 -18.26 2.96
CA ALA A 222 4.33 -17.94 3.95
C ALA A 222 4.13 -19.08 4.97
N ALA A 223 4.17 -20.32 4.51
CA ALA A 223 4.10 -21.50 5.38
C ALA A 223 5.31 -21.56 6.35
N ILE A 224 6.52 -21.33 5.84
CA ILE A 224 7.75 -21.29 6.67
C ILE A 224 7.63 -20.18 7.73
N VAL A 225 7.19 -18.99 7.36
CA VAL A 225 7.04 -17.85 8.29
C VAL A 225 6.08 -18.20 9.44
N ARG A 226 4.98 -18.92 9.14
CA ARG A 226 4.01 -19.37 10.17
C ARG A 226 4.58 -20.47 11.05
N GLU A 227 5.19 -21.50 10.44
CA GLU A 227 5.68 -22.67 11.15
C GLU A 227 6.87 -22.34 12.06
N GLU A 228 7.83 -21.55 11.56
CA GLU A 228 9.04 -21.17 12.27
C GLU A 228 8.89 -19.90 13.11
N LYS A 229 7.69 -19.28 13.13
CA LYS A 229 7.36 -18.07 13.90
C LYS A 229 8.27 -16.89 13.60
N ILE A 230 8.50 -16.65 12.33
CA ILE A 230 9.42 -15.63 11.82
C ILE A 230 8.80 -14.23 11.97
N ASP A 231 9.65 -13.22 12.20
CA ASP A 231 9.25 -11.81 12.23
C ASP A 231 9.00 -11.24 10.83
N PHE A 232 8.40 -10.05 10.78
CA PHE A 232 8.00 -9.42 9.51
C PHE A 232 9.20 -9.10 8.60
N MET A 233 10.27 -8.53 9.15
CA MET A 233 11.44 -8.14 8.35
C MET A 233 12.15 -9.35 7.74
N GLU A 234 12.26 -10.43 8.50
CA GLU A 234 12.84 -11.67 7.97
C GLU A 234 11.91 -12.33 6.96
N ALA A 235 10.58 -12.28 7.15
CA ALA A 235 9.63 -12.74 6.14
C ALA A 235 9.84 -12.02 4.80
N VAL A 236 10.06 -10.70 4.82
CA VAL A 236 10.41 -9.92 3.62
C VAL A 236 11.74 -10.38 3.02
N ARG A 237 12.79 -10.58 3.83
CA ARG A 237 14.10 -11.08 3.34
C ARG A 237 14.03 -12.48 2.74
N LEU A 238 13.15 -13.32 3.25
CA LEU A 238 12.88 -14.65 2.69
C LEU A 238 12.09 -14.59 1.39
N GLY A 239 11.47 -13.45 1.09
CA GLY A 239 10.70 -13.22 -0.14
C GLY A 239 9.24 -13.69 -0.03
N ALA A 240 8.61 -13.52 1.14
CA ALA A 240 7.20 -13.83 1.33
C ALA A 240 6.30 -13.05 0.36
N PHE A 241 6.64 -11.78 0.10
CA PHE A 241 5.93 -10.93 -0.85
C PHE A 241 6.63 -10.88 -2.21
N THR A 242 5.83 -10.76 -3.25
CA THR A 242 6.30 -10.65 -4.63
C THR A 242 5.32 -9.83 -5.49
N VAL A 243 5.63 -9.70 -6.78
CA VAL A 243 4.77 -9.01 -7.74
C VAL A 243 3.69 -9.94 -8.31
N PRO A 244 2.55 -9.41 -8.81
CA PRO A 244 1.54 -10.19 -9.49
C PRO A 244 2.11 -11.08 -10.60
N GLY A 245 1.79 -12.37 -10.52
CA GLY A 245 2.22 -13.38 -11.50
C GLY A 245 3.46 -14.17 -11.11
N ASP A 246 4.10 -13.86 -9.97
CA ASP A 246 5.23 -14.61 -9.43
C ASP A 246 4.90 -15.27 -8.07
N GLY A 247 3.69 -15.10 -7.58
CA GLY A 247 3.18 -15.71 -6.35
C GLY A 247 2.00 -16.64 -6.61
N THR A 248 1.16 -16.79 -5.60
CA THR A 248 0.08 -17.79 -5.57
C THR A 248 -1.29 -17.16 -5.80
N ILE A 249 -1.45 -15.83 -5.67
CA ILE A 249 -2.75 -15.17 -5.75
C ILE A 249 -3.28 -15.20 -7.19
N ASP A 250 -4.51 -15.72 -7.37
CA ASP A 250 -5.24 -15.58 -8.63
C ASP A 250 -5.87 -14.18 -8.71
N PHE A 251 -5.30 -13.31 -9.53
CA PHE A 251 -5.80 -11.95 -9.72
C PHE A 251 -6.98 -11.84 -10.68
N ALA A 252 -7.34 -12.91 -11.42
CA ALA A 252 -8.43 -12.83 -12.38
C ALA A 252 -9.79 -12.50 -11.74
N PRO A 253 -10.17 -13.07 -10.57
CA PRO A 253 -11.35 -12.66 -9.82
C PRO A 253 -11.28 -11.22 -9.33
N VAL A 254 -10.11 -10.77 -8.84
CA VAL A 254 -9.88 -9.41 -8.35
C VAL A 254 -10.14 -8.40 -9.46
N PHE A 255 -9.48 -8.55 -10.60
CA PHE A 255 -9.67 -7.65 -11.75
C PHE A 255 -11.10 -7.66 -12.28
N ARG A 256 -11.76 -8.83 -12.30
CA ARG A 256 -13.16 -8.93 -12.70
C ARG A 256 -14.05 -8.10 -11.77
N LYS A 257 -13.92 -8.26 -10.45
CA LYS A 257 -14.71 -7.55 -9.46
C LYS A 257 -14.53 -6.03 -9.55
N LEU A 258 -13.28 -5.58 -9.64
CA LEU A 258 -12.95 -4.16 -9.83
C LEU A 258 -13.56 -3.61 -11.14
N SER A 259 -13.50 -4.37 -12.22
CA SER A 259 -14.07 -3.98 -13.51
C SER A 259 -15.60 -3.94 -13.48
N GLU A 260 -16.27 -4.91 -12.84
CA GLU A 260 -17.73 -4.95 -12.69
C GLU A 260 -18.26 -3.78 -11.84
N ALA A 261 -17.46 -3.30 -10.90
CA ALA A 261 -17.77 -2.16 -10.04
C ALA A 261 -17.44 -0.80 -10.69
N ASP A 262 -16.94 -0.78 -11.94
CA ASP A 262 -16.47 0.46 -12.61
C ASP A 262 -15.42 1.22 -11.76
N TYR A 263 -14.51 0.46 -11.14
CA TYR A 263 -13.43 1.04 -10.33
C TYR A 263 -12.61 2.04 -11.16
N LYS A 264 -12.28 3.18 -10.57
CA LYS A 264 -11.51 4.26 -11.19
C LYS A 264 -10.36 4.65 -10.27
N GLY A 265 -9.18 4.72 -10.80
CA GLY A 265 -8.02 5.11 -10.02
C GLY A 265 -6.76 4.32 -10.33
N TRP A 266 -5.92 4.16 -9.32
CA TRP A 266 -4.65 3.48 -9.43
C TRP A 266 -4.77 1.99 -9.09
N LEU A 267 -4.24 1.15 -9.96
CA LEU A 267 -3.79 -0.20 -9.63
C LEU A 267 -2.28 -0.12 -9.48
N LEU A 268 -1.80 -0.23 -8.26
CA LEU A 268 -0.41 0.01 -7.93
C LEU A 268 0.26 -1.30 -7.52
N VAL A 269 1.26 -1.73 -8.28
CA VAL A 269 2.07 -2.89 -7.93
C VAL A 269 2.94 -2.53 -6.73
N GLU A 270 2.90 -3.36 -5.71
CA GLU A 270 3.75 -3.21 -4.54
C GLU A 270 4.32 -4.57 -4.14
N ALA A 271 5.63 -4.64 -3.98
CA ALA A 271 6.30 -5.84 -3.52
C ALA A 271 7.47 -5.45 -2.62
N GLU A 272 7.38 -5.83 -1.36
CA GLU A 272 8.49 -5.71 -0.40
C GLU A 272 9.48 -6.84 -0.69
N GLN A 273 10.49 -6.53 -1.50
CA GLN A 273 11.47 -7.50 -1.97
C GLN A 273 12.92 -7.04 -1.69
N ASP A 274 13.82 -8.01 -1.65
CA ASP A 274 15.26 -7.76 -1.68
C ASP A 274 15.71 -7.60 -3.13
N PRO A 275 16.09 -6.39 -3.58
CA PRO A 275 16.52 -6.17 -4.96
C PRO A 275 17.81 -6.92 -5.34
N GLY A 276 18.53 -7.45 -4.37
CA GLY A 276 19.68 -8.33 -4.62
C GLY A 276 19.28 -9.76 -5.01
N LYS A 277 18.02 -10.15 -4.76
CA LYS A 277 17.45 -11.46 -5.08
C LYS A 277 16.42 -11.39 -6.22
N ALA A 278 15.67 -10.31 -6.26
CA ALA A 278 14.62 -10.03 -7.24
C ALA A 278 14.96 -8.72 -7.96
N ASP A 279 15.53 -8.80 -9.16
CA ASP A 279 15.86 -7.61 -9.94
C ASP A 279 14.59 -6.75 -10.16
N PRO A 280 14.56 -5.49 -9.67
CA PRO A 280 13.34 -4.72 -9.65
C PRO A 280 12.77 -4.44 -11.05
N LEU A 281 13.63 -4.23 -12.06
CA LEU A 281 13.17 -3.99 -13.43
C LEU A 281 12.59 -5.26 -14.05
N GLU A 282 13.22 -6.41 -13.87
CA GLU A 282 12.71 -7.70 -14.37
C GLU A 282 11.35 -8.03 -13.75
N TYR A 283 11.21 -7.84 -12.42
CA TYR A 283 9.96 -8.09 -11.71
C TYR A 283 8.87 -7.06 -12.07
N ALA A 284 9.24 -5.80 -12.28
CA ALA A 284 8.29 -4.79 -12.76
C ALA A 284 7.76 -5.12 -14.17
N LEU A 285 8.62 -5.59 -15.09
CA LEU A 285 8.23 -6.03 -16.42
C LEU A 285 7.32 -7.28 -16.35
N MET A 286 7.62 -8.24 -15.48
CA MET A 286 6.81 -9.44 -15.24
C MET A 286 5.41 -9.04 -14.77
N ALA A 287 5.30 -8.22 -13.74
CA ALA A 287 4.02 -7.72 -13.23
C ALA A 287 3.22 -6.99 -14.30
N ARG A 288 3.88 -6.12 -15.06
CA ARG A 288 3.25 -5.36 -16.14
C ARG A 288 2.69 -6.26 -17.24
N GLN A 289 3.44 -7.29 -17.62
CA GLN A 289 2.99 -8.25 -18.62
C GLN A 289 1.81 -9.09 -18.09
N TYR A 290 1.90 -9.58 -16.85
CA TYR A 290 0.82 -10.35 -16.22
C TYR A 290 -0.49 -9.53 -16.13
N ILE A 291 -0.42 -8.29 -15.66
CA ILE A 291 -1.59 -7.40 -15.58
C ILE A 291 -2.21 -7.19 -16.96
N LYS A 292 -1.38 -6.97 -17.98
CA LYS A 292 -1.85 -6.83 -19.37
C LYS A 292 -2.57 -8.08 -19.87
N ASP A 293 -2.02 -9.26 -19.59
CA ASP A 293 -2.58 -10.53 -20.09
C ASP A 293 -3.91 -10.89 -19.42
N ILE A 294 -4.07 -10.56 -18.12
CA ILE A 294 -5.26 -10.92 -17.35
C ILE A 294 -6.32 -9.84 -17.36
N ALA A 295 -5.93 -8.57 -17.22
CA ALA A 295 -6.85 -7.43 -17.09
C ALA A 295 -7.04 -6.65 -18.40
N GLY A 296 -6.11 -6.74 -19.33
CA GLY A 296 -6.17 -6.05 -20.63
C GLY A 296 -5.81 -4.55 -20.55
N VAL A 297 -5.14 -4.11 -19.48
CA VAL A 297 -4.74 -2.71 -19.22
C VAL A 297 -3.24 -2.53 -19.23
#